data_0d9fb2e47cdafc6ef2a529373925ad31
#
_entry.id   0d9fb2e47cdafc6ef2a529373925ad31
#
_cell.length_a   1.000
_cell.length_b   1.000
_cell.length_c   1.000
_cell.angle_alpha   90.00
_cell.angle_beta   90.00
_cell.angle_gamma   90.00
#
_symmetry.space_group_name_H-M   'P 1'
#
loop_
_entity.id
_entity.type
_entity.pdbx_description
1 polymer ?
#
loop_
_entity_poly.entity_id
_entity_poly.type
_entity_poly.pdbx_seq_one_letter_code
_entity_poly.pdbx_strand_id
1 'polypeptide(L)'
;MKKVLFIAVMFLMTLTASAQFEQGKFYGGASLSGIDFNYSGANKLSLDAELDAGYFVYDNFLVKANVGIDTRSSYTNLSLGVGARYYIIQNGIYLGLNAGLQQVDSERHNDVTAGMEVGYAFFINRHCTIEPAVYYNQSFESHKDYSKFGLKIGFCIYM
;
A
#
# COMPACT_ATOMS: atom_id res chain seq x y z
N MET A 1 3.78 28.63 17.51
CA MET A 1 3.81 29.13 16.13
C MET A 1 4.17 28.03 15.11
N LYS A 2 5.24 27.23 15.29
CA LYS A 2 5.60 26.13 14.33
C LYS A 2 4.53 25.05 14.17
N LYS A 3 3.81 24.70 15.24
CA LYS A 3 2.73 23.67 15.19
C LYS A 3 1.49 24.16 14.43
N VAL A 4 1.17 25.45 14.54
CA VAL A 4 0.03 26.05 13.81
C VAL A 4 0.36 26.20 12.32
N LEU A 5 1.60 26.53 11.98
CA LEU A 5 2.07 26.58 10.59
C LEU A 5 2.00 25.19 9.93
N PHE A 6 2.38 24.14 10.67
CA PHE A 6 2.32 22.76 10.17
C PHE A 6 0.88 22.30 9.90
N ILE A 7 -0.05 22.62 10.81
CA ILE A 7 -1.49 22.34 10.66
C ILE A 7 -2.07 23.14 9.48
N ALA A 8 -1.70 24.41 9.31
CA ALA A 8 -2.15 25.24 8.21
C ALA A 8 -1.64 24.74 6.85
N VAL A 9 -0.39 24.27 6.76
CA VAL A 9 0.17 23.66 5.55
C VAL A 9 -0.53 22.34 5.22
N MET A 10 -0.82 21.50 6.22
CA MET A 10 -1.61 20.30 6.02
C MET A 10 -3.03 20.61 5.52
N PHE A 11 -3.66 21.67 6.03
CA PHE A 11 -5.00 22.07 5.62
C PHE A 11 -5.03 22.63 4.18
N LEU A 12 -3.99 23.35 3.77
CA LEU A 12 -3.84 23.85 2.39
C LEU A 12 -3.61 22.74 1.37
N MET A 13 -2.97 21.64 1.76
CA MET A 13 -2.75 20.48 0.87
C MET A 13 -4.02 19.67 0.62
N THR A 14 -5.04 19.77 1.48
CA THR A 14 -6.31 19.02 1.33
C THR A 14 -7.25 19.61 0.26
N LEU A 15 -7.04 20.87 -0.15
CA LEU A 15 -7.96 21.56 -1.06
C LEU A 15 -7.83 21.17 -2.54
N THR A 16 -6.80 20.41 -2.91
CA THR A 16 -6.53 20.06 -4.31
C THR A 16 -6.86 18.60 -4.68
N ALA A 17 -7.33 17.81 -3.74
CA ALA A 17 -7.49 16.35 -3.94
C ALA A 17 -8.78 15.94 -4.66
N SER A 18 -9.77 16.82 -4.78
CA SER A 18 -11.12 16.42 -5.20
C SER A 18 -11.30 16.09 -6.68
N ALA A 19 -10.36 16.44 -7.56
CA ALA A 19 -10.46 16.19 -9.01
C ALA A 19 -9.59 15.03 -9.50
N GLN A 20 -8.99 14.25 -8.60
CA GLN A 20 -7.92 13.34 -8.98
C GLN A 20 -8.29 11.86 -8.87
N PHE A 21 -9.34 11.54 -8.09
CA PHE A 21 -9.84 10.17 -7.91
C PHE A 21 -11.11 9.92 -8.73
N GLU A 22 -11.12 10.40 -9.99
CA GLU A 22 -12.28 10.28 -10.87
C GLU A 22 -12.31 8.94 -11.59
N GLN A 23 -13.51 8.44 -11.85
CA GLN A 23 -13.75 7.29 -12.69
C GLN A 23 -13.04 7.43 -14.05
N GLY A 24 -12.45 6.34 -14.52
CA GLY A 24 -11.78 6.28 -15.82
C GLY A 24 -10.28 6.56 -15.77
N LYS A 25 -9.73 6.94 -14.63
CA LYS A 25 -8.29 7.18 -14.49
C LYS A 25 -7.51 5.89 -14.22
N PHE A 26 -6.32 5.84 -14.80
CA PHE A 26 -5.34 4.79 -14.52
C PHE A 26 -4.47 5.19 -13.32
N TYR A 27 -4.11 4.18 -12.55
CA TYR A 27 -3.23 4.27 -11.41
C TYR A 27 -2.01 3.38 -11.63
N GLY A 28 -0.83 3.92 -11.43
CA GLY A 28 0.42 3.19 -11.39
C GLY A 28 1.19 3.56 -10.14
N GLY A 29 1.68 2.58 -9.42
CA GLY A 29 2.39 2.80 -8.16
C GLY A 29 3.60 1.90 -8.01
N ALA A 30 4.59 2.41 -7.29
CA ALA A 30 5.70 1.63 -6.75
C ALA A 30 5.79 1.92 -5.25
N SER A 31 5.81 0.90 -4.42
CA SER A 31 5.92 1.06 -2.98
C SER A 31 7.10 0.29 -2.41
N LEU A 32 7.68 0.87 -1.37
CA LEU A 32 8.73 0.25 -0.58
C LEU A 32 8.22 0.11 0.86
N SER A 33 8.35 -1.07 1.41
CA SER A 33 8.14 -1.33 2.82
C SER A 33 9.41 -1.96 3.40
N GLY A 34 9.73 -1.63 4.63
CA GLY A 34 11.00 -2.06 5.21
C GLY A 34 11.00 -2.09 6.73
N ILE A 35 9.91 -1.70 7.37
CA ILE A 35 9.76 -1.74 8.82
C ILE A 35 8.56 -2.64 9.13
N ASP A 36 8.80 -3.94 9.12
CA ASP A 36 7.80 -4.92 9.53
C ASP A 36 7.94 -5.23 11.02
N PHE A 37 6.91 -4.94 11.77
CA PHE A 37 6.77 -5.43 13.12
C PHE A 37 6.11 -6.82 13.06
N ASN A 38 6.93 -7.85 13.05
CA ASN A 38 6.45 -9.22 13.20
C ASN A 38 6.12 -9.48 14.67
N TYR A 39 4.97 -10.06 14.93
CA TYR A 39 4.52 -10.46 16.28
C TYR A 39 5.43 -11.56 16.90
N SER A 40 6.29 -12.20 16.12
CA SER A 40 7.18 -13.28 16.59
C SER A 40 8.51 -12.82 17.24
N GLY A 41 8.67 -11.52 17.54
CA GLY A 41 9.80 -11.03 18.33
C GLY A 41 11.16 -11.05 17.66
N ALA A 42 11.28 -11.45 16.41
CA ALA A 42 12.49 -11.35 15.61
C ALA A 42 12.43 -10.08 14.75
N ASN A 43 13.05 -9.00 15.21
CA ASN A 43 13.29 -7.79 14.42
C ASN A 43 14.16 -8.13 13.22
N LYS A 44 13.55 -8.58 12.13
CA LYS A 44 14.23 -8.73 10.84
C LYS A 44 13.79 -7.57 9.96
N LEU A 45 14.73 -6.70 9.65
CA LEU A 45 14.57 -5.70 8.60
C LEU A 45 14.39 -6.48 7.29
N SER A 46 13.17 -6.50 6.75
CA SER A 46 12.87 -7.00 5.41
C SER A 46 12.64 -5.82 4.50
N LEU A 47 13.17 -5.87 3.31
CA LEU A 47 12.97 -4.84 2.30
C LEU A 47 12.05 -5.42 1.24
N ASP A 48 10.81 -4.95 1.23
CA ASP A 48 9.79 -5.39 0.30
C ASP A 48 9.55 -4.28 -0.73
N ALA A 49 9.60 -4.63 -2.00
CA ALA A 49 9.27 -3.76 -3.11
C ALA A 49 8.00 -4.27 -3.81
N GLU A 50 7.04 -3.40 -4.03
CA GLU A 50 5.76 -3.72 -4.67
C GLU A 50 5.48 -2.74 -5.81
N LEU A 51 5.01 -3.25 -6.94
CA LEU A 51 4.50 -2.49 -8.07
C LEU A 51 3.00 -2.70 -8.17
N ASP A 52 2.28 -1.61 -8.31
CA ASP A 52 0.83 -1.58 -8.42
C ASP A 52 0.41 -1.02 -9.78
N ALA A 53 -0.62 -1.61 -10.37
CA ALA A 53 -1.34 -1.05 -11.51
C ALA A 53 -2.83 -1.15 -11.24
N GLY A 54 -3.58 -0.10 -11.54
CA GLY A 54 -5.00 -0.06 -11.23
C GLY A 54 -5.82 0.87 -12.10
N TYR A 55 -7.13 0.81 -11.89
CA TYR A 55 -8.11 1.58 -12.63
C TYR A 55 -9.25 2.02 -11.70
N PHE A 56 -9.65 3.29 -11.81
CA PHE A 56 -10.79 3.82 -11.07
C PHE A 56 -12.09 3.41 -11.76
N VAL A 57 -12.74 2.39 -11.20
CA VAL A 57 -14.02 1.87 -11.72
C VAL A 57 -15.20 2.75 -11.37
N TYR A 58 -15.10 3.52 -10.29
CA TYR A 58 -16.01 4.59 -9.86
C TYR A 58 -15.18 5.71 -9.25
N ASP A 59 -15.81 6.87 -9.08
CA ASP A 59 -15.20 7.98 -8.34
C ASP A 59 -14.78 7.51 -6.95
N ASN A 60 -13.53 7.79 -6.60
CA ASN A 60 -12.91 7.39 -5.34
C ASN A 60 -12.75 5.88 -5.11
N PHE A 61 -13.10 5.02 -6.07
CA PHE A 61 -12.96 3.58 -5.94
C PHE A 61 -12.01 3.00 -6.99
N LEU A 62 -10.86 2.55 -6.52
CA LEU A 62 -9.78 1.98 -7.30
C LEU A 62 -9.77 0.46 -7.15
N VAL A 63 -9.68 -0.26 -8.27
CA VAL A 63 -9.30 -1.67 -8.31
C VAL A 63 -7.87 -1.76 -8.81
N LYS A 64 -7.02 -2.52 -8.13
CA LYS A 64 -5.60 -2.65 -8.45
C LYS A 64 -5.14 -4.09 -8.49
N ALA A 65 -4.12 -4.36 -9.28
CA ALA A 65 -3.30 -5.57 -9.22
C ALA A 65 -1.90 -5.18 -8.77
N ASN A 66 -1.25 -6.06 -8.03
CA ASN A 66 0.09 -5.82 -7.52
C ASN A 66 1.00 -7.02 -7.73
N VAL A 67 2.27 -6.71 -7.94
CA VAL A 67 3.38 -7.67 -7.99
C VAL A 67 4.41 -7.20 -6.99
N GLY A 68 4.79 -8.06 -6.06
CA GLY A 68 5.76 -7.75 -5.02
C GLY A 68 6.93 -8.72 -5.01
N ILE A 69 8.08 -8.21 -4.59
CA ILE A 69 9.29 -8.97 -4.33
C ILE A 69 9.67 -8.71 -2.88
N ASP A 70 9.64 -9.77 -2.06
CA ASP A 70 10.08 -9.74 -0.67
C ASP A 70 11.48 -10.37 -0.62
N THR A 71 12.49 -9.56 -0.33
CA THR A 71 13.87 -10.01 -0.22
C THR A 71 14.27 -10.06 1.26
N ARG A 72 14.41 -11.26 1.78
CA ARG A 72 15.01 -11.54 3.09
C ARG A 72 16.39 -12.15 2.89
N SER A 73 17.23 -12.07 3.91
CA SER A 73 18.64 -12.48 3.86
C SER A 73 18.91 -13.88 3.27
N SER A 74 17.90 -14.72 3.07
CA SER A 74 18.06 -16.10 2.57
C SER A 74 17.06 -16.51 1.49
N TYR A 75 15.98 -15.74 1.23
CA TYR A 75 14.92 -16.11 0.29
C TYR A 75 14.42 -14.89 -0.45
N THR A 76 14.09 -15.08 -1.73
CA THR A 76 13.35 -14.10 -2.53
C THR A 76 11.97 -14.68 -2.81
N ASN A 77 10.93 -14.06 -2.27
CA ASN A 77 9.55 -14.46 -2.50
C ASN A 77 8.91 -13.53 -3.52
N LEU A 78 8.20 -14.11 -4.48
CA LEU A 78 7.36 -13.39 -5.43
C LEU A 78 5.92 -13.41 -4.92
N SER A 79 5.30 -12.26 -4.85
CA SER A 79 3.88 -12.13 -4.52
C SER A 79 3.10 -11.52 -5.68
N LEU A 80 1.91 -12.07 -5.91
CA LEU A 80 0.94 -11.56 -6.86
C LEU A 80 -0.36 -11.32 -6.10
N GLY A 81 -0.97 -10.17 -6.30
CA GLY A 81 -2.20 -9.85 -5.60
C GLY A 81 -3.14 -8.96 -6.39
N VAL A 82 -4.34 -8.87 -5.89
CA VAL A 82 -5.38 -7.95 -6.33
C VAL A 82 -5.91 -7.21 -5.11
N GLY A 83 -6.38 -6.00 -5.32
CA GLY A 83 -6.90 -5.20 -4.22
C GLY A 83 -7.89 -4.15 -4.69
N ALA A 84 -8.53 -3.53 -3.73
CA ALA A 84 -9.38 -2.38 -3.93
C ALA A 84 -9.04 -1.30 -2.91
N ARG A 85 -9.13 -0.04 -3.32
CA ARG A 85 -8.98 1.11 -2.44
C ARG A 85 -10.17 2.04 -2.57
N TYR A 86 -10.61 2.55 -1.46
CA TYR A 86 -11.60 3.61 -1.39
C TYR A 86 -10.98 4.86 -0.81
N TYR A 87 -11.01 5.95 -1.57
CA TYR A 87 -10.51 7.26 -1.16
C TYR A 87 -11.63 8.05 -0.51
N ILE A 88 -11.41 8.48 0.74
CA ILE A 88 -12.39 9.30 1.46
C ILE A 88 -12.43 10.68 0.80
N ILE A 89 -13.64 11.08 0.43
CA ILE A 89 -13.89 12.31 -0.30
C ILE A 89 -13.23 13.50 0.41
N GLN A 90 -12.46 14.29 -0.35
CA GLN A 90 -11.82 15.54 0.05
C GLN A 90 -10.58 15.44 0.96
N ASN A 91 -10.22 14.27 1.49
CA ASN A 91 -9.14 14.20 2.48
C ASN A 91 -7.87 13.51 2.01
N GLY A 92 -7.89 12.81 0.86
CA GLY A 92 -6.75 12.01 0.41
C GLY A 92 -6.46 10.76 1.26
N ILE A 93 -7.22 10.52 2.32
CA ILE A 93 -7.14 9.30 3.11
C ILE A 93 -7.79 8.18 2.31
N TYR A 94 -7.15 7.02 2.29
CA TYR A 94 -7.73 5.84 1.67
C TYR A 94 -7.71 4.64 2.59
N LEU A 95 -8.71 3.78 2.37
CA LEU A 95 -8.82 2.46 2.95
C LEU A 95 -8.65 1.44 1.85
N GLY A 96 -7.76 0.48 2.01
CA GLY A 96 -7.50 -0.56 1.03
C GLY A 96 -7.70 -1.96 1.62
N LEU A 97 -8.16 -2.86 0.75
CA LEU A 97 -8.19 -4.29 0.98
C LEU A 97 -7.41 -4.95 -0.14
N ASN A 98 -6.64 -5.97 0.20
CA ASN A 98 -5.89 -6.76 -0.76
C ASN A 98 -6.01 -8.25 -0.45
N ALA A 99 -5.87 -9.05 -1.50
CA ALA A 99 -5.76 -10.49 -1.41
C ALA A 99 -4.68 -10.92 -2.40
N GLY A 100 -3.82 -11.85 -2.00
CA GLY A 100 -2.69 -12.24 -2.82
C GLY A 100 -2.31 -13.70 -2.63
N LEU A 101 -1.50 -14.15 -3.57
CA LEU A 101 -0.81 -15.44 -3.52
C LEU A 101 0.67 -15.15 -3.38
N GLN A 102 1.28 -15.71 -2.36
CA GLN A 102 2.73 -15.64 -2.14
C GLN A 102 3.33 -16.99 -2.48
N GLN A 103 4.26 -17.01 -3.41
CA GLN A 103 5.03 -18.19 -3.75
C GLN A 103 6.33 -18.18 -2.94
N VAL A 104 6.46 -19.13 -2.05
CA VAL A 104 7.67 -19.35 -1.26
C VAL A 104 8.55 -20.37 -1.97
N ASP A 105 9.73 -19.95 -2.40
CA ASP A 105 10.65 -20.75 -3.23
C ASP A 105 11.17 -22.02 -2.52
N SER A 106 11.06 -22.09 -1.19
CA SER A 106 11.63 -23.18 -0.39
C SER A 106 10.82 -24.49 -0.38
N GLU A 107 9.50 -24.47 -0.67
CA GLU A 107 8.65 -25.67 -0.56
C GLU A 107 7.52 -25.82 -1.61
N ARG A 108 7.52 -25.06 -2.70
CA ARG A 108 6.43 -25.06 -3.70
C ARG A 108 5.02 -24.91 -3.10
N HIS A 109 4.89 -24.21 -2.01
CA HIS A 109 3.61 -23.95 -1.35
C HIS A 109 3.10 -22.57 -1.72
N ASN A 110 1.85 -22.49 -2.17
CA ASN A 110 1.18 -21.22 -2.45
C ASN A 110 0.43 -20.80 -1.20
N ASP A 111 0.87 -19.76 -0.53
CA ASP A 111 0.16 -19.20 0.62
C ASP A 111 -0.82 -18.12 0.17
N VAL A 112 -2.04 -18.20 0.65
CA VAL A 112 -3.08 -17.21 0.41
C VAL A 112 -3.00 -16.16 1.50
N THR A 113 -2.86 -14.90 1.11
CA THR A 113 -2.79 -13.77 2.02
C THR A 113 -3.97 -12.83 1.81
N ALA A 114 -4.49 -12.26 2.89
CA ALA A 114 -5.43 -11.16 2.85
C ALA A 114 -4.91 -10.02 3.72
N GLY A 115 -5.10 -8.79 3.25
CA GLY A 115 -4.59 -7.63 3.95
C GLY A 115 -5.52 -6.43 3.89
N MET A 116 -5.25 -5.51 4.80
CA MET A 116 -5.88 -4.20 4.83
C MET A 116 -4.82 -3.12 4.96
N GLU A 117 -5.10 -1.96 4.39
CA GLU A 117 -4.21 -0.81 4.47
C GLU A 117 -5.01 0.47 4.71
N VAL A 118 -4.39 1.37 5.45
CA VAL A 118 -4.87 2.74 5.64
C VAL A 118 -3.72 3.67 5.30
N GLY A 119 -3.93 4.59 4.40
CA GLY A 119 -2.90 5.50 3.96
C GLY A 119 -3.44 6.87 3.60
N TYR A 120 -2.52 7.73 3.21
CA TYR A 120 -2.81 9.09 2.79
C TYR A 120 -2.07 9.42 1.49
N ALA A 121 -2.79 9.91 0.49
CA ALA A 121 -2.22 10.35 -0.78
C ALA A 121 -1.80 11.81 -0.70
N PHE A 122 -0.50 12.07 -0.54
CA PHE A 122 0.08 13.41 -0.62
C PHE A 122 0.39 13.76 -2.06
N PHE A 123 -0.35 14.69 -2.64
CA PHE A 123 -0.10 15.13 -4.01
C PHE A 123 1.13 16.05 -4.07
N ILE A 124 2.17 15.62 -4.78
CA ILE A 124 3.33 16.45 -5.12
C ILE A 124 2.96 17.36 -6.30
N ASN A 125 2.20 16.82 -7.25
CA ASN A 125 1.66 17.53 -8.40
C ASN A 125 0.31 16.91 -8.82
N ARG A 126 -0.27 17.37 -9.95
CA ARG A 126 -1.58 16.90 -10.42
C ARG A 126 -1.66 15.40 -10.74
N HIS A 127 -0.53 14.73 -10.91
CA HIS A 127 -0.47 13.35 -11.36
C HIS A 127 0.32 12.44 -10.42
N CYS A 128 1.16 12.99 -9.54
CA CYS A 128 2.07 12.21 -8.70
C CYS A 128 1.77 12.41 -7.23
N THR A 129 1.78 11.31 -6.49
CA THR A 129 1.60 11.28 -5.03
C THR A 129 2.74 10.55 -4.34
N ILE A 130 2.94 10.90 -3.06
CA ILE A 130 3.63 10.08 -2.06
C ILE A 130 2.55 9.54 -1.13
N GLU A 131 2.54 8.24 -0.92
CA GLU A 131 1.50 7.55 -0.17
C GLU A 131 2.06 6.77 1.02
N PRO A 132 2.28 7.42 2.16
CA PRO A 132 2.52 6.70 3.40
C PRO A 132 1.28 5.90 3.80
N ALA A 133 1.48 4.66 4.21
CA ALA A 133 0.41 3.78 4.66
C ALA A 133 0.87 2.86 5.79
N VAL A 134 -0.09 2.50 6.61
CA VAL A 134 0.01 1.41 7.56
C VAL A 134 -0.74 0.23 6.97
N TYR A 135 -0.15 -0.95 7.00
CA TYR A 135 -0.80 -2.15 6.49
C TYR A 135 -0.75 -3.30 7.49
N TYR A 136 -1.72 -4.16 7.38
CA TYR A 136 -1.80 -5.43 8.06
C TYR A 136 -2.09 -6.53 7.04
N ASN A 137 -1.22 -7.52 6.97
CA ASN A 137 -1.40 -8.70 6.12
C ASN A 137 -1.50 -9.94 7.00
N GLN A 138 -2.51 -10.75 6.74
CA GLN A 138 -2.75 -12.01 7.41
C GLN A 138 -2.55 -13.16 6.44
N SER A 139 -1.75 -14.15 6.84
CA SER A 139 -1.62 -15.42 6.16
C SER A 139 -2.66 -16.40 6.71
N PHE A 140 -3.28 -17.19 5.83
CA PHE A 140 -4.28 -18.19 6.23
C PHE A 140 -3.68 -19.56 6.56
N GLU A 141 -2.47 -19.85 6.12
CA GLU A 141 -1.87 -21.17 6.29
C GLU A 141 -0.94 -21.27 7.51
N SER A 142 -0.29 -20.21 7.91
CA SER A 142 0.60 -20.18 9.08
C SER A 142 0.43 -18.90 9.90
N HIS A 143 -0.58 -18.88 10.75
CA HIS A 143 -1.00 -17.73 11.56
C HIS A 143 0.11 -17.07 12.39
N LYS A 144 1.11 -17.80 12.84
CA LYS A 144 2.12 -17.31 13.78
C LYS A 144 3.33 -16.65 13.13
N ASP A 145 3.65 -16.98 11.89
CA ASP A 145 4.93 -16.59 11.29
C ASP A 145 4.79 -15.62 10.12
N TYR A 146 3.60 -15.45 9.55
CA TYR A 146 3.40 -14.67 8.34
C TYR A 146 2.39 -13.52 8.46
N SER A 147 1.81 -13.28 9.63
CA SER A 147 1.01 -12.05 9.86
C SER A 147 1.95 -10.87 10.07
N LYS A 148 1.86 -9.87 9.20
CA LYS A 148 2.75 -8.71 9.18
C LYS A 148 1.93 -7.44 9.42
N PHE A 149 2.39 -6.63 10.36
CA PHE A 149 1.98 -5.25 10.50
C PHE A 149 3.16 -4.35 10.16
N GLY A 150 2.98 -3.40 9.27
CA GLY A 150 4.09 -2.59 8.83
C GLY A 150 3.71 -1.21 8.32
N LEU A 151 4.76 -0.46 7.99
CA LEU A 151 4.67 0.84 7.34
C LEU A 151 5.20 0.70 5.92
N LYS A 152 4.50 1.31 4.95
CA LYS A 152 4.98 1.42 3.58
C LYS A 152 4.89 2.85 3.08
N ILE A 153 5.74 3.18 2.13
CA ILE A 153 5.72 4.45 1.40
C ILE A 153 5.62 4.12 -0.08
N GLY A 154 4.57 4.60 -0.72
CA GLY A 154 4.34 4.47 -2.15
C GLY A 154 4.64 5.76 -2.89
N PHE A 155 5.08 5.62 -4.16
CA PHE A 155 5.15 6.68 -5.15
C PHE A 155 4.19 6.31 -6.27
N CYS A 156 3.19 7.14 -6.52
CA CYS A 156 2.11 6.78 -7.41
C CYS A 156 1.83 7.86 -8.43
N ILE A 157 1.33 7.43 -9.59
CA ILE A 157 0.97 8.27 -10.73
C ILE A 157 -0.48 8.00 -11.09
N TYR A 158 -1.22 9.07 -11.28
CA TYR A 158 -2.63 9.09 -11.71
C TYR A 158 -2.72 9.69 -13.12
N MET A 159 -3.30 8.97 -14.06
CA MET A 159 -3.40 9.37 -15.48
C MET A 159 -4.84 9.29 -15.97
#